data_9daa7d81a07153042458884ecca9d40b
#
_entry.id   9daa7d81a07153042458884ecca9d40b
#
_cell.length_a   1.000
_cell.length_b   1.000
_cell.length_c   1.000
_cell.angle_alpha   90.00
_cell.angle_beta   90.00
_cell.angle_gamma   90.00
#
_symmetry.space_group_name_H-M   'P 1'
#
loop_
_entity.id
_entity.type
_entity.pdbx_description
1 polymer ?
#
loop_
_entity_poly.entity_id
_entity_poly.type
_entity_poly.pdbx_seq_one_letter_code
_entity_poly.pdbx_strand_id
1 'polypeptide(L)'
;MSFAPVYSENSRALILGTWPSPKSREMAFYYGHPQNRFWPMMAALTGEPVPAREDIEAKKGIILRHGLALWDTLESCTITGASDASIRDVVPNNIASLLTKAPIEAVFCNGATAYRIYTKYLLPVSGIPAVKLPSTSPANAACRPETLREVWGEALKDYITVSNL
;
A
#
# COMPACT_ATOMS: atom_id res chain seq x y z
N MET A 1 -10.66 12.26 0.66
CA MET A 1 -10.85 11.37 1.81
C MET A 1 -10.17 10.04 1.54
N SER A 2 -9.36 9.56 2.46
CA SER A 2 -8.70 8.27 2.30
C SER A 2 -9.63 7.12 2.67
N PHE A 3 -9.27 5.91 2.24
CA PHE A 3 -9.98 4.71 2.65
C PHE A 3 -9.60 4.33 4.08
N ALA A 4 -10.46 3.55 4.73
CA ALA A 4 -10.13 2.96 6.03
C ALA A 4 -8.94 2.00 5.89
N PRO A 5 -8.08 1.88 6.91
CA PRO A 5 -6.99 0.90 6.86
C PRO A 5 -7.52 -0.53 6.86
N VAL A 6 -6.81 -1.40 6.16
CA VAL A 6 -7.05 -2.84 6.19
C VAL A 6 -6.00 -3.46 7.11
N TYR A 7 -6.42 -4.02 8.21
CA TYR A 7 -5.50 -4.61 9.20
C TYR A 7 -6.22 -5.61 10.09
N SER A 8 -5.43 -6.44 10.77
CA SER A 8 -5.90 -7.28 11.85
C SER A 8 -4.88 -7.23 12.99
N GLU A 9 -5.22 -7.85 14.11
CA GLU A 9 -4.29 -7.98 15.24
C GLU A 9 -3.05 -8.80 14.90
N ASN A 10 -3.04 -9.47 13.74
CA ASN A 10 -1.91 -10.27 13.27
C ASN A 10 -1.09 -9.57 12.19
N SER A 11 -1.42 -8.33 11.84
CA SER A 11 -0.69 -7.60 10.82
C SER A 11 0.65 -7.12 11.34
N ARG A 12 1.74 -7.51 10.67
CA ARG A 12 3.12 -7.17 11.06
C ARG A 12 3.80 -6.21 10.10
N ALA A 13 3.39 -6.16 8.86
CA ALA A 13 3.95 -5.27 7.83
C ALA A 13 2.86 -4.40 7.24
N LEU A 14 3.12 -3.09 7.21
CA LEU A 14 2.20 -2.09 6.69
C LEU A 14 2.68 -1.60 5.32
N ILE A 15 1.82 -1.70 4.32
CA ILE A 15 2.07 -1.15 2.99
C ILE A 15 1.29 0.15 2.85
N LEU A 16 2.00 1.22 2.50
CA LEU A 16 1.42 2.56 2.38
C LEU A 16 1.49 3.07 0.96
N GLY A 17 0.35 3.52 0.44
CA GLY A 17 0.29 4.36 -0.73
C GLY A 17 0.28 5.83 -0.35
N THR A 18 0.07 6.71 -1.33
CA THR A 18 0.02 8.15 -1.10
C THR A 18 -1.41 8.59 -0.78
N TRP A 19 -2.29 8.47 -1.76
CA TRP A 19 -3.68 8.88 -1.68
C TRP A 19 -4.43 8.24 -2.85
N PRO A 20 -5.73 7.90 -2.70
CA PRO A 20 -6.43 7.18 -3.76
C PRO A 20 -6.50 7.97 -5.06
N SER A 21 -6.19 7.29 -6.18
CA SER A 21 -6.43 7.84 -7.51
C SER A 21 -7.93 7.99 -7.77
N PRO A 22 -8.36 8.79 -8.78
CA PRO A 22 -9.77 8.86 -9.14
C PRO A 22 -10.39 7.48 -9.43
N LYS A 23 -9.65 6.60 -10.11
CA LYS A 23 -10.14 5.25 -10.41
C LYS A 23 -10.26 4.38 -9.16
N SER A 24 -9.34 4.51 -8.20
CA SER A 24 -9.45 3.81 -6.91
C SER A 24 -10.67 4.30 -6.15
N ARG A 25 -10.98 5.59 -6.21
CA ARG A 25 -12.18 6.15 -5.57
C ARG A 25 -13.47 5.65 -6.20
N GLU A 26 -13.49 5.48 -7.53
CA GLU A 26 -14.62 4.88 -8.21
C GLU A 26 -14.87 3.45 -7.74
N MET A 27 -13.81 2.68 -7.51
CA MET A 27 -13.89 1.32 -7.00
C MET A 27 -14.09 1.26 -5.49
N ALA A 28 -13.96 2.40 -4.80
CA ALA A 28 -14.03 2.50 -3.34
C ALA A 28 -13.03 1.61 -2.62
N PHE A 29 -11.87 1.34 -3.22
CA PHE A 29 -10.82 0.54 -2.61
C PHE A 29 -9.45 0.82 -3.21
N TYR A 30 -8.40 0.39 -2.48
CA TYR A 30 -7.00 0.64 -2.83
C TYR A 30 -6.62 0.05 -4.18
N TYR A 31 -5.83 0.81 -4.94
CA TYR A 31 -5.24 0.37 -6.20
C TYR A 31 -6.28 -0.15 -7.20
N GLY A 32 -7.42 0.52 -7.27
CA GLY A 32 -8.54 0.10 -8.10
C GLY A 32 -8.41 0.43 -9.60
N HIS A 33 -7.38 1.19 -9.99
CA HIS A 33 -7.16 1.48 -11.41
C HIS A 33 -6.92 0.15 -12.15
N PRO A 34 -7.59 -0.07 -13.31
CA PRO A 34 -7.51 -1.36 -14.02
C PRO A 34 -6.10 -1.77 -14.41
N GLN A 35 -5.20 -0.81 -14.62
CA GLN A 35 -3.82 -1.06 -15.04
C GLN A 35 -2.83 -1.01 -13.88
N ASN A 36 -3.29 -0.77 -12.65
CA ASN A 36 -2.40 -0.85 -11.49
C ASN A 36 -2.00 -2.30 -11.25
N ARG A 37 -0.71 -2.54 -11.08
CA ARG A 37 -0.15 -3.89 -10.97
C ARG A 37 -0.15 -4.44 -9.55
N PHE A 38 -0.68 -3.69 -8.58
CA PHE A 38 -0.60 -4.08 -7.17
C PHE A 38 -1.26 -5.43 -6.91
N TRP A 39 -2.52 -5.59 -7.30
CA TRP A 39 -3.27 -6.82 -6.98
C TRP A 39 -2.77 -8.04 -7.72
N PRO A 40 -2.47 -7.99 -9.03
CA PRO A 40 -1.80 -9.13 -9.69
C PRO A 40 -0.47 -9.50 -9.05
N MET A 41 0.32 -8.50 -8.66
CA MET A 41 1.60 -8.74 -8.00
C MET A 41 1.40 -9.40 -6.64
N MET A 42 0.51 -8.87 -5.80
CA MET A 42 0.27 -9.44 -4.48
C MET A 42 -0.30 -10.84 -4.54
N ALA A 43 -1.16 -11.12 -5.52
CA ALA A 43 -1.64 -12.46 -5.75
C ALA A 43 -0.48 -13.43 -6.06
N ALA A 44 0.45 -13.01 -6.92
CA ALA A 44 1.63 -13.82 -7.25
C ALA A 44 2.53 -14.05 -6.03
N LEU A 45 2.77 -13.00 -5.23
CA LEU A 45 3.65 -13.10 -4.06
C LEU A 45 3.06 -13.96 -2.94
N THR A 46 1.75 -14.00 -2.83
CA THR A 46 1.06 -14.73 -1.75
C THR A 46 0.58 -16.13 -2.17
N GLY A 47 0.67 -16.45 -3.46
CA GLY A 47 0.16 -17.73 -3.98
C GLY A 47 -1.35 -17.77 -4.10
N GLU A 48 -2.02 -16.63 -4.11
CA GLU A 48 -3.48 -16.54 -4.21
C GLU A 48 -3.92 -16.28 -5.65
N PRO A 49 -5.16 -16.61 -6.01
CA PRO A 49 -5.72 -16.21 -7.29
C PRO A 49 -5.80 -14.70 -7.41
N VAL A 50 -5.64 -14.17 -8.62
CA VAL A 50 -5.81 -12.73 -8.87
C VAL A 50 -7.27 -12.36 -8.61
N PRO A 51 -7.55 -11.42 -7.68
CA PRO A 51 -8.92 -11.05 -7.38
C PRO A 51 -9.55 -10.28 -8.53
N ALA A 52 -10.85 -10.48 -8.71
CA ALA A 52 -11.62 -9.65 -9.65
C ALA A 52 -11.52 -8.18 -9.21
N ARG A 53 -11.58 -7.28 -10.16
CA ARG A 53 -11.38 -5.84 -9.92
C ARG A 53 -12.32 -5.30 -8.84
N GLU A 54 -13.58 -5.72 -8.86
CA GLU A 54 -14.61 -5.25 -7.93
C GLU A 54 -14.75 -6.12 -6.68
N ASP A 55 -13.93 -7.17 -6.54
CA ASP A 55 -14.04 -8.09 -5.40
C ASP A 55 -13.19 -7.59 -4.23
N ILE A 56 -13.75 -6.66 -3.48
CA ILE A 56 -13.09 -6.03 -2.33
C ILE A 56 -12.78 -7.06 -1.24
N GLU A 57 -13.68 -8.00 -1.00
CA GLU A 57 -13.48 -9.01 0.04
C GLU A 57 -12.30 -9.94 -0.29
N ALA A 58 -12.15 -10.33 -1.56
CA ALA A 58 -10.99 -11.11 -1.98
C ALA A 58 -9.69 -10.32 -1.80
N LYS A 59 -9.70 -9.03 -2.13
CA LYS A 59 -8.53 -8.15 -1.95
C LYS A 59 -8.15 -8.03 -0.48
N LYS A 60 -9.11 -7.77 0.39
CA LYS A 60 -8.88 -7.73 1.84
C LYS A 60 -8.32 -9.05 2.35
N GLY A 61 -8.86 -10.16 1.85
CA GLY A 61 -8.42 -11.50 2.24
C GLY A 61 -6.96 -11.73 1.96
N ILE A 62 -6.47 -11.30 0.80
CA ILE A 62 -5.04 -11.41 0.46
C ILE A 62 -4.17 -10.69 1.49
N ILE A 63 -4.56 -9.49 1.88
CA ILE A 63 -3.81 -8.70 2.85
C ILE A 63 -3.84 -9.35 4.24
N LEU A 64 -5.03 -9.69 4.71
CA LEU A 64 -5.22 -10.14 6.09
C LEU A 64 -4.70 -11.56 6.34
N ARG A 65 -4.86 -12.48 5.37
CA ARG A 65 -4.37 -13.85 5.54
C ARG A 65 -2.86 -13.96 5.62
N HIS A 66 -2.14 -12.97 5.09
CA HIS A 66 -0.69 -13.05 4.96
C HIS A 66 0.06 -12.11 5.91
N GLY A 67 -0.61 -11.63 6.95
CA GLY A 67 0.05 -10.83 7.98
C GLY A 67 0.37 -9.41 7.58
N LEU A 68 -0.34 -8.87 6.60
CA LEU A 68 -0.11 -7.54 6.07
C LEU A 68 -1.17 -6.56 6.54
N ALA A 69 -0.89 -5.28 6.36
CA ALA A 69 -1.85 -4.20 6.52
C ALA A 69 -1.69 -3.23 5.34
N LEU A 70 -2.74 -2.51 5.05
CA LEU A 70 -2.78 -1.62 3.89
C LEU A 70 -3.44 -0.31 4.27
N TRP A 71 -2.80 0.81 3.91
CA TRP A 71 -3.35 2.13 4.13
C TRP A 71 -2.68 3.12 3.16
N ASP A 72 -3.02 4.40 3.29
CA ASP A 72 -2.35 5.50 2.59
C ASP A 72 -1.67 6.41 3.61
N THR A 73 -0.68 7.17 3.14
CA THR A 73 0.01 8.15 3.99
C THR A 73 -0.86 9.35 4.31
N LEU A 74 -1.75 9.74 3.41
CA LEU A 74 -2.56 10.96 3.53
C LEU A 74 -4.03 10.66 3.75
N GLU A 75 -4.62 11.33 4.73
CA GLU A 75 -6.07 11.38 4.91
C GLU A 75 -6.70 12.29 3.86
N SER A 76 -6.07 13.43 3.62
CA SER A 76 -6.52 14.38 2.62
C SER A 76 -5.35 15.21 2.09
N CYS A 77 -5.55 15.77 0.92
CA CYS A 77 -4.60 16.70 0.31
C CYS A 77 -5.29 17.46 -0.82
N THR A 78 -4.63 18.49 -1.33
CA THR A 78 -5.05 19.21 -2.53
C THR A 78 -4.09 18.86 -3.66
N ILE A 79 -4.64 18.43 -4.79
CA ILE A 79 -3.86 18.11 -5.99
C ILE A 79 -4.38 18.96 -7.13
N THR A 80 -3.48 19.67 -7.81
CA THR A 80 -3.79 20.41 -9.03
C THR A 80 -3.35 19.55 -10.23
N GLY A 81 -4.31 19.03 -10.96
CA GLY A 81 -4.02 18.08 -12.04
C GLY A 81 -3.70 16.68 -11.51
N ALA A 82 -2.96 15.89 -12.30
CA ALA A 82 -2.65 14.50 -11.97
C ALA A 82 -1.22 14.30 -11.43
N SER A 83 -0.46 15.37 -11.21
CA SER A 83 0.93 15.29 -10.82
C SER A 83 1.10 15.17 -9.30
N ASP A 84 1.89 14.21 -8.85
CA ASP A 84 2.27 14.09 -7.43
C ASP A 84 3.04 15.33 -6.94
N ALA A 85 3.71 16.05 -7.84
CA ALA A 85 4.42 17.27 -7.50
C ALA A 85 3.49 18.40 -7.08
N SER A 86 2.20 18.33 -7.39
CA SER A 86 1.20 19.34 -7.07
C SER A 86 0.49 19.10 -5.73
N ILE A 87 0.91 18.11 -4.95
CA ILE A 87 0.28 17.78 -3.68
C ILE A 87 0.52 18.91 -2.67
N ARG A 88 -0.57 19.43 -2.10
CA ARG A 88 -0.55 20.52 -1.12
C ARG A 88 -1.57 20.25 -0.02
N ASP A 89 -1.49 21.05 1.04
CA ASP A 89 -2.45 21.02 2.15
C ASP A 89 -2.61 19.60 2.70
N VAL A 90 -1.49 18.94 2.95
CA VAL A 90 -1.47 17.53 3.37
C VAL A 90 -1.98 17.39 4.79
N VAL A 91 -2.86 16.42 4.98
CA VAL A 91 -3.29 15.94 6.30
C VAL A 91 -2.89 14.46 6.36
N PRO A 92 -1.84 14.13 7.14
CA PRO A 92 -1.41 12.74 7.26
C PRO A 92 -2.45 11.89 7.98
N ASN A 93 -2.52 10.60 7.62
CA ASN A 93 -3.32 9.65 8.37
C ASN A 93 -2.74 9.43 9.77
N ASN A 94 -3.60 9.08 10.71
CA ASN A 94 -3.20 8.84 12.10
C ASN A 94 -2.55 7.46 12.26
N ILE A 95 -1.29 7.35 11.87
CA ILE A 95 -0.56 6.09 11.95
C ILE A 95 -0.40 5.61 13.41
N ALA A 96 -0.29 6.53 14.36
CA ALA A 96 -0.17 6.16 15.76
C ALA A 96 -1.37 5.33 16.23
N SER A 97 -2.56 5.66 15.77
CA SER A 97 -3.76 4.89 16.07
C SER A 97 -3.67 3.45 15.54
N LEU A 98 -3.17 3.29 14.31
CA LEU A 98 -3.00 1.95 13.73
C LEU A 98 -1.98 1.13 14.51
N LEU A 99 -0.88 1.75 14.93
CA LEU A 99 0.19 1.06 15.68
C LEU A 99 -0.27 0.56 17.05
N THR A 100 -1.33 1.15 17.62
CA THR A 100 -1.90 0.63 18.89
C THR A 100 -2.79 -0.59 18.66
N LYS A 101 -3.24 -0.84 17.43
CA LYS A 101 -4.21 -1.89 17.11
C LYS A 101 -3.60 -3.10 16.42
N ALA A 102 -2.41 -2.96 15.86
CA ALA A 102 -1.74 -4.04 15.14
C ALA A 102 -0.23 -4.00 15.46
N PRO A 103 0.44 -5.17 15.58
CA PRO A 103 1.85 -5.25 15.91
C PRO A 103 2.75 -4.98 14.70
N ILE A 104 2.63 -3.81 14.09
CA ILE A 104 3.39 -3.45 12.90
C ILE A 104 4.87 -3.34 13.26
N GLU A 105 5.70 -4.10 12.57
CA GLU A 105 7.16 -4.12 12.73
C GLU A 105 7.90 -3.43 11.60
N ALA A 106 7.28 -3.38 10.43
CA ALA A 106 7.90 -2.84 9.22
C ALA A 106 6.89 -2.05 8.41
N VAL A 107 7.40 -1.02 7.72
CA VAL A 107 6.60 -0.15 6.85
C VAL A 107 7.22 -0.14 5.47
N PHE A 108 6.40 -0.34 4.45
CA PHE A 108 6.80 -0.35 3.05
C PHE A 108 5.99 0.70 2.30
N CYS A 109 6.68 1.58 1.57
CA CYS A 109 6.01 2.62 0.81
C CYS A 109 5.97 2.28 -0.68
N ASN A 110 4.78 2.29 -1.24
CA ASN A 110 4.54 2.03 -2.66
C ASN A 110 4.86 3.29 -3.46
N GLY A 111 6.11 3.40 -3.89
CA GLY A 111 6.59 4.51 -4.69
C GLY A 111 7.32 5.59 -3.89
N ALA A 112 8.03 6.45 -4.61
CA ALA A 112 8.87 7.49 -4.02
C ALA A 112 8.06 8.58 -3.33
N THR A 113 6.89 8.93 -3.86
CA THR A 113 6.04 9.97 -3.27
C THR A 113 5.53 9.55 -1.91
N ALA A 114 5.02 8.32 -1.79
CA ALA A 114 4.58 7.78 -0.49
C ALA A 114 5.74 7.76 0.51
N TYR A 115 6.92 7.35 0.07
CA TYR A 115 8.11 7.29 0.92
C TYR A 115 8.51 8.69 1.42
N ARG A 116 8.51 9.68 0.54
CA ARG A 116 8.85 11.07 0.90
C ARG A 116 7.87 11.63 1.93
N ILE A 117 6.57 11.43 1.69
CA ILE A 117 5.52 11.92 2.60
C ILE A 117 5.59 11.20 3.94
N TYR A 118 5.75 9.89 3.93
CA TYR A 118 5.89 9.12 5.16
C TYR A 118 7.09 9.61 5.99
N THR A 119 8.23 9.74 5.36
CA THR A 119 9.47 10.16 6.05
C THR A 119 9.32 11.55 6.67
N LYS A 120 8.63 12.45 5.97
CA LYS A 120 8.46 13.83 6.45
C LYS A 120 7.42 13.93 7.57
N TYR A 121 6.28 13.27 7.43
CA TYR A 121 5.14 13.50 8.31
C TYR A 121 4.82 12.35 9.27
N LEU A 122 5.12 11.12 8.92
CA LEU A 122 4.71 9.95 9.70
C LEU A 122 5.87 9.29 10.45
N LEU A 123 7.06 9.29 9.90
CA LEU A 123 8.24 8.72 10.58
C LEU A 123 8.48 9.36 11.95
N PRO A 124 8.38 10.70 12.12
CA PRO A 124 8.56 11.29 13.46
C PRO A 124 7.56 10.77 14.50
N VAL A 125 6.40 10.31 14.04
CA VAL A 125 5.35 9.76 14.93
C VAL A 125 5.56 8.27 15.18
N SER A 126 5.82 7.50 14.12
CA SER A 126 5.91 6.05 14.20
C SER A 126 7.24 5.54 14.76
N GLY A 127 8.32 6.24 14.46
CA GLY A 127 9.66 5.78 14.79
C GLY A 127 10.14 4.60 13.94
N ILE A 128 9.38 4.16 12.93
CA ILE A 128 9.71 3.02 12.09
C ILE A 128 10.16 3.52 10.72
N PRO A 129 11.45 3.46 10.37
CA PRO A 129 11.90 3.82 9.02
C PRO A 129 11.23 2.95 7.97
N ALA A 130 10.78 3.55 6.87
CA ALA A 130 10.13 2.81 5.81
C ALA A 130 11.12 2.33 4.76
N VAL A 131 10.75 1.25 4.07
CA VAL A 131 11.44 0.78 2.87
C VAL A 131 10.70 1.35 1.66
N LYS A 132 11.43 2.01 0.78
CA LYS A 132 10.86 2.52 -0.48
C LYS A 132 10.85 1.42 -1.51
N LEU A 133 9.66 1.10 -2.04
CA LEU A 133 9.50 0.10 -3.08
C LEU A 133 9.07 0.77 -4.39
N PRO A 134 9.38 0.17 -5.54
CA PRO A 134 8.96 0.76 -6.83
C PRO A 134 7.44 0.79 -6.93
N SER A 135 6.92 1.88 -7.48
CA SER A 135 5.48 2.09 -7.61
C SER A 135 4.83 1.05 -8.52
N THR A 136 3.68 0.52 -8.09
CA THR A 136 2.85 -0.36 -8.91
C THR A 136 1.98 0.40 -9.91
N SER A 137 1.96 1.72 -9.83
CA SER A 137 1.17 2.58 -10.73
C SER A 137 1.53 2.38 -12.19
N PRO A 138 0.55 2.42 -13.11
CA PRO A 138 0.84 2.40 -14.55
C PRO A 138 1.71 3.58 -14.98
N ALA A 139 1.75 4.67 -14.21
CA ALA A 139 2.67 5.79 -14.48
C ALA A 139 4.15 5.39 -14.36
N ASN A 140 4.46 4.33 -13.64
CA ASN A 140 5.81 3.77 -13.53
C ASN A 140 6.03 2.69 -14.58
N ALA A 141 5.79 3.02 -15.85
CA ALA A 141 5.81 2.07 -16.96
C ALA A 141 7.19 1.45 -17.21
N ALA A 142 8.26 2.14 -16.82
CA ALA A 142 9.63 1.63 -17.00
C ALA A 142 9.92 0.42 -16.11
N CYS A 143 9.20 0.27 -15.00
CA CYS A 143 9.36 -0.87 -14.11
C CYS A 143 8.46 -2.01 -14.57
N ARG A 144 9.05 -3.11 -15.01
CA ARG A 144 8.32 -4.27 -15.52
C ARG A 144 7.63 -5.05 -14.40
N PRO A 145 6.54 -5.79 -14.69
CA PRO A 145 5.88 -6.64 -13.69
C PRO A 145 6.82 -7.64 -13.02
N GLU A 146 7.76 -8.22 -13.77
CA GLU A 146 8.75 -9.17 -13.23
C GLU A 146 9.64 -8.50 -12.21
N THR A 147 10.12 -7.28 -12.51
CA THR A 147 10.97 -6.50 -11.60
C THR A 147 10.20 -6.12 -10.34
N LEU A 148 8.94 -5.73 -10.48
CA LEU A 148 8.09 -5.45 -9.31
C LEU A 148 7.99 -6.67 -8.40
N ARG A 149 7.72 -7.84 -8.96
CA ARG A 149 7.61 -9.08 -8.18
C ARG A 149 8.91 -9.41 -7.46
N GLU A 150 10.04 -9.24 -8.13
CA GLU A 150 11.35 -9.52 -7.53
C GLU A 150 11.64 -8.59 -6.35
N VAL A 151 11.48 -7.28 -6.56
CA VAL A 151 11.83 -6.28 -5.54
C VAL A 151 10.86 -6.35 -4.37
N TRP A 152 9.56 -6.38 -4.64
CA TRP A 152 8.55 -6.48 -3.59
C TRP A 152 8.61 -7.82 -2.86
N GLY A 153 8.84 -8.90 -3.60
CA GLY A 153 8.96 -10.24 -3.02
C GLY A 153 10.12 -10.35 -2.06
N GLU A 154 11.28 -9.82 -2.44
CA GLU A 154 12.46 -9.80 -1.56
C GLU A 154 12.21 -8.97 -0.30
N ALA A 155 11.57 -7.81 -0.46
CA ALA A 155 11.29 -6.92 0.67
C ALA A 155 10.29 -7.53 1.66
N LEU A 156 9.28 -8.22 1.16
CA LEU A 156 8.18 -8.74 1.98
C LEU A 156 8.36 -10.18 2.45
N LYS A 157 9.38 -10.88 1.99
CA LYS A 157 9.53 -12.33 2.23
C LYS A 157 9.47 -12.74 3.70
N ASP A 158 9.96 -11.90 4.60
CA ASP A 158 10.01 -12.21 6.02
C ASP A 158 8.67 -11.91 6.74
N TYR A 159 7.75 -11.28 6.05
CA TYR A 159 6.48 -10.83 6.63
C TYR A 159 5.27 -11.54 6.03
N ILE A 160 5.34 -11.94 4.77
CA ILE A 160 4.24 -12.67 4.14
C ILE A 160 4.17 -14.08 4.70
N THR A 161 3.02 -14.41 5.28
CA THR A 161 2.74 -15.78 5.70
C THR A 161 2.18 -16.53 4.50
N VAL A 162 3.02 -17.34 3.85
CA VAL A 162 2.57 -18.19 2.74
C VAL A 162 1.96 -19.44 3.32
N SER A 163 0.77 -19.78 2.83
CA SER A 163 0.12 -21.02 3.22
C SER A 163 0.90 -22.21 2.65
N ASN A 164 1.60 -22.94 3.50
CA ASN A 164 2.25 -24.20 3.11
C ASN A 164 1.25 -25.31 3.22
N LEU A 165 0.88 -25.83 2.10
CA LEU A 165 0.01 -26.99 2.04
C LEU A 165 0.80 -28.26 2.05
#